data_98fe0f65197cd741f3b259af652b2b0a
#
_entry.id   98fe0f65197cd741f3b259af652b2b0a
#
_cell.length_a   1.000
_cell.length_b   1.000
_cell.length_c   1.000
_cell.angle_alpha   90.00
_cell.angle_beta   90.00
_cell.angle_gamma   90.00
#
_symmetry.space_group_name_H-M   'P 1'
#
loop_
_entity.id
_entity.type
_entity.pdbx_description
1 polymer ?
#
loop_
_entity_poly.entity_id
_entity_poly.type
_entity_poly.pdbx_seq_one_letter_code
_entity_poly.pdbx_strand_id
1 'polypeptide(L)'
;MKMVINNNYGGFGLDVAKKHEKWVLGFEGDRTNVELVEFVENHPDKCGDLVVVTIPEEATDWEMNEEDGWESVIYVLNGKIVHVDPDD
;
A
#
# COMPACT_ATOMS: atom_id res chain seq x y z
N MET A 1 -6.00 -5.73 8.78
CA MET A 1 -5.42 -4.39 8.56
C MET A 1 -5.33 -4.13 7.06
N LYS A 2 -5.79 -2.98 6.65
CA LYS A 2 -5.69 -2.56 5.25
C LYS A 2 -4.54 -1.59 5.06
N MET A 3 -3.86 -1.68 3.93
CA MET A 3 -2.79 -0.73 3.60
C MET A 3 -2.73 -0.47 2.10
N VAL A 4 -2.22 0.71 1.76
CA VAL A 4 -2.10 1.16 0.37
C VAL A 4 -0.69 0.88 -0.11
N ILE A 5 -0.57 0.21 -1.26
CA ILE A 5 0.71 -0.06 -1.89
C ILE A 5 0.65 0.28 -3.38
N ASN A 6 1.81 0.40 -3.99
CA ASN A 6 1.93 0.82 -5.37
C ASN A 6 2.14 -0.37 -6.30
N ASN A 7 1.34 -0.46 -7.36
CA ASN A 7 1.41 -1.51 -8.38
C ASN A 7 2.00 -0.97 -9.68
N ASN A 8 3.08 -0.22 -9.59
CA ASN A 8 3.74 0.34 -10.77
C ASN A 8 5.23 0.49 -10.53
N TYR A 9 6.02 0.08 -11.50
CA TYR A 9 7.45 0.38 -11.51
C TYR A 9 7.65 1.84 -11.87
N GLY A 10 8.44 2.57 -11.09
CA GLY A 10 8.78 3.95 -11.40
C GLY A 10 8.10 5.03 -10.55
N GLY A 11 7.27 4.68 -9.59
CA GLY A 11 6.78 5.66 -8.62
C GLY A 11 5.27 5.70 -8.39
N PHE A 12 4.86 6.66 -7.58
CA PHE A 12 3.49 6.76 -7.08
C PHE A 12 2.60 7.64 -7.96
N GLY A 13 1.29 7.48 -7.80
CA GLY A 13 0.32 8.38 -8.42
C GLY A 13 0.46 9.80 -7.87
N LEU A 14 1.06 10.68 -8.67
CA LEU A 14 1.33 12.05 -8.26
C LEU A 14 0.09 12.87 -7.94
N ASP A 15 -1.02 12.56 -8.59
CA ASP A 15 -2.27 13.30 -8.38
C ASP A 15 -2.81 13.17 -6.97
N VAL A 16 -2.65 11.98 -6.38
CA VAL A 16 -3.05 11.76 -4.98
C VAL A 16 -2.17 12.58 -4.05
N ALA A 17 -0.85 12.58 -4.27
CA ALA A 17 0.08 13.32 -3.44
C ALA A 17 -0.17 14.83 -3.53
N LYS A 18 -0.46 15.35 -4.71
CA LYS A 18 -0.72 16.79 -4.90
C LYS A 18 -1.99 17.26 -4.23
N LYS A 19 -3.04 16.45 -4.23
CA LYS A 19 -4.33 16.82 -3.67
C LYS A 19 -4.40 16.65 -2.17
N HIS A 20 -3.59 15.76 -1.64
CA HIS A 20 -3.63 15.34 -0.25
C HIS A 20 -2.24 15.39 0.38
N GLU A 21 -1.69 16.60 0.45
CA GLU A 21 -0.34 16.83 0.99
C GLU A 21 -0.14 16.27 2.39
N LYS A 22 -1.22 16.10 3.14
CA LYS A 22 -1.16 15.49 4.47
C LYS A 22 -0.78 14.01 4.43
N TRP A 23 -0.86 13.39 3.25
CA TRP A 23 -0.46 12.00 3.08
C TRP A 23 0.91 11.96 2.43
N VAL A 24 1.90 11.61 3.21
CA VAL A 24 3.24 11.42 2.67
C VAL A 24 3.25 10.08 1.95
N LEU A 25 3.20 10.12 0.62
CA LEU A 25 3.18 8.92 -0.21
C LEU A 25 4.59 8.49 -0.63
N GLY A 26 5.58 8.82 0.14
CA GLY A 26 6.92 8.28 -0.06
C GLY A 26 7.05 6.92 0.61
N PHE A 27 8.23 6.37 0.54
CA PHE A 27 8.54 5.10 1.18
C PHE A 27 8.22 5.10 2.67
N GLU A 28 8.33 6.27 3.31
CA GLU A 28 8.09 6.44 4.74
C GLU A 28 6.67 6.89 5.07
N GLY A 29 5.78 6.97 4.08
CA GLY A 29 4.41 7.39 4.30
C GLY A 29 3.60 6.40 5.11
N ASP A 30 2.56 6.89 5.78
CA ASP A 30 1.67 6.04 6.54
C ASP A 30 0.68 5.34 5.60
N ARG A 31 1.02 4.13 5.21
CA ARG A 31 0.25 3.35 4.26
C ARG A 31 -0.99 2.71 4.85
N THR A 32 -1.13 2.76 6.16
CA THR A 32 -2.29 2.23 6.88
C THR A 32 -3.26 3.32 7.32
N ASN A 33 -3.01 4.56 6.95
CA ASN A 33 -3.87 5.68 7.31
C ASN A 33 -5.29 5.44 6.78
N VAL A 34 -6.28 5.55 7.67
CA VAL A 34 -7.68 5.25 7.35
C VAL A 34 -8.21 6.15 6.23
N GLU A 35 -7.89 7.44 6.27
CA GLU A 35 -8.34 8.38 5.23
C GLU A 35 -7.75 8.03 3.87
N LEU A 36 -6.47 7.66 3.83
CA LEU A 36 -5.81 7.26 2.59
C LEU A 36 -6.43 5.97 2.04
N VAL A 37 -6.61 4.98 2.90
CA VAL A 37 -7.23 3.70 2.50
C VAL A 37 -8.62 3.95 1.93
N GLU A 38 -9.45 4.72 2.62
CA GLU A 38 -10.81 5.04 2.15
C GLU A 38 -10.79 5.80 0.83
N PHE A 39 -9.87 6.73 0.66
CA PHE A 39 -9.76 7.48 -0.58
C PHE A 39 -9.44 6.56 -1.76
N VAL A 40 -8.48 5.66 -1.59
CA VAL A 40 -8.10 4.73 -2.65
C VAL A 40 -9.24 3.76 -2.97
N GLU A 41 -9.94 3.27 -1.95
CA GLU A 41 -11.08 2.37 -2.16
C GLU A 41 -12.24 3.04 -2.90
N ASN A 42 -12.50 4.31 -2.61
CA ASN A 42 -13.63 5.04 -3.17
C ASN A 42 -13.34 5.76 -4.48
N HIS A 43 -12.07 5.99 -4.78
CA HIS A 43 -11.66 6.75 -5.97
C HIS A 43 -10.51 6.05 -6.71
N PRO A 44 -10.65 4.78 -7.10
CA PRO A 44 -9.57 4.06 -7.76
C PRO A 44 -9.14 4.69 -9.07
N ASP A 45 -10.05 5.37 -9.75
CA ASP A 45 -9.78 6.07 -11.00
C ASP A 45 -8.85 7.29 -10.83
N LYS A 46 -8.71 7.79 -9.61
CA LYS A 46 -7.88 8.96 -9.30
C LYS A 46 -6.56 8.62 -8.65
N CYS A 47 -6.34 7.36 -8.36
CA CYS A 47 -5.20 6.91 -7.56
C CYS A 47 -4.09 6.27 -8.40
N GLY A 48 -4.22 6.28 -9.72
CA GLY A 48 -3.24 5.64 -10.59
C GLY A 48 -3.13 4.15 -10.30
N ASP A 49 -1.94 3.71 -9.94
CA ASP A 49 -1.68 2.31 -9.67
C ASP A 49 -1.64 1.97 -8.18
N LEU A 50 -2.13 2.86 -7.34
CA LEU A 50 -2.25 2.58 -5.91
C LEU A 50 -3.41 1.61 -5.67
N VAL A 51 -3.17 0.61 -4.85
CA VAL A 51 -4.18 -0.40 -4.52
C VAL A 51 -4.20 -0.64 -3.01
N VAL A 52 -5.32 -1.15 -2.52
CA VAL A 52 -5.45 -1.53 -1.11
C VAL A 52 -5.29 -3.04 -1.01
N VAL A 53 -4.41 -3.47 -0.13
CA VAL A 53 -4.27 -4.89 0.21
C VAL A 53 -4.69 -5.09 1.66
N THR A 54 -5.19 -6.27 1.97
CA THR A 54 -5.63 -6.63 3.31
C THR A 54 -4.69 -7.64 3.91
N ILE A 55 -4.19 -7.34 5.11
CA ILE A 55 -3.32 -8.24 5.87
C ILE A 55 -4.13 -8.72 7.06
N PRO A 56 -4.17 -10.06 7.34
CA PRO A 56 -4.91 -10.58 8.49
C PRO A 56 -4.45 -9.93 9.79
N GLU A 57 -5.39 -9.69 10.70
CA GLU A 57 -5.05 -9.09 12.00
C GLU A 57 -4.14 -9.98 12.84
N GLU A 58 -4.21 -11.28 12.62
CA GLU A 58 -3.37 -12.26 13.32
C GLU A 58 -1.92 -12.25 12.81
N ALA A 59 -1.67 -11.58 11.68
CA ALA A 59 -0.32 -11.52 11.11
C ALA A 59 0.62 -10.74 12.02
N THR A 60 1.87 -11.19 12.07
CA THR A 60 2.94 -10.56 12.82
C THR A 60 4.07 -10.17 11.87
N ASP A 61 4.94 -9.29 12.33
CA ASP A 61 6.19 -8.97 11.64
C ASP A 61 6.02 -8.64 10.16
N TRP A 62 5.00 -7.82 9.84
CA TRP A 62 4.83 -7.40 8.45
C TRP A 62 5.85 -6.33 8.08
N GLU A 63 6.30 -6.37 6.83
CA GLU A 63 7.16 -5.32 6.28
C GLU A 63 6.85 -5.12 4.79
N MET A 64 7.19 -3.95 4.29
CA MET A 64 6.99 -3.61 2.89
C MET A 64 8.29 -3.77 2.13
N ASN A 65 8.22 -4.46 0.99
CA ASN A 65 9.31 -4.54 0.02
C ASN A 65 9.02 -3.59 -1.14
N GLU A 66 10.08 -3.03 -1.71
CA GLU A 66 9.96 -2.13 -2.85
C GLU A 66 10.99 -2.52 -3.90
N GLU A 67 10.59 -2.51 -5.18
CA GLU A 67 11.46 -2.78 -6.30
C GLU A 67 11.10 -1.80 -7.43
N ASP A 68 11.95 -0.79 -7.63
CA ASP A 68 11.74 0.27 -8.62
C ASP A 68 10.37 0.95 -8.51
N GLY A 69 9.89 1.15 -7.29
CA GLY A 69 8.59 1.75 -7.03
C GLY A 69 7.46 0.74 -6.85
N TRP A 70 7.58 -0.45 -7.41
CA TRP A 70 6.60 -1.52 -7.24
C TRP A 70 6.73 -2.11 -5.82
N GLU A 71 5.61 -2.20 -5.12
CA GLU A 71 5.62 -2.55 -3.71
C GLU A 71 4.88 -3.87 -3.45
N SER A 72 5.34 -4.58 -2.45
CA SER A 72 4.66 -5.78 -1.95
C SER A 72 4.79 -5.82 -0.44
N VAL A 73 4.03 -6.69 0.19
CA VAL A 73 4.04 -6.84 1.65
C VAL A 73 4.37 -8.29 2.00
N ILE A 74 5.26 -8.45 2.96
CA ILE A 74 5.59 -9.76 3.52
C ILE A 74 5.16 -9.76 4.99
N TYR A 75 4.50 -10.80 5.42
CA TYR A 75 4.13 -10.94 6.83
C TYR A 75 4.23 -12.40 7.26
N VAL A 76 4.17 -12.61 8.57
CA VAL A 76 4.20 -13.96 9.15
C VAL A 76 2.81 -14.28 9.68
N LEU A 77 2.27 -15.42 9.30
CA LEU A 77 1.00 -15.91 9.79
C LEU A 77 1.16 -17.37 10.19
N ASN A 78 0.88 -17.66 11.45
CA ASN A 78 1.01 -19.02 12.01
C ASN A 78 2.40 -19.63 11.77
N GLY A 79 3.43 -18.80 11.91
CA GLY A 79 4.82 -19.22 11.72
C GLY A 79 5.26 -19.36 10.27
N LYS A 80 4.40 -19.03 9.31
CA LYS A 80 4.72 -19.10 7.88
C LYS A 80 4.84 -17.72 7.28
N ILE A 81 5.80 -17.56 6.37
CA ILE A 81 5.99 -16.32 5.63
C ILE A 81 5.00 -16.29 4.47
N VAL A 82 4.24 -15.19 4.40
CA VAL A 82 3.26 -14.95 3.33
C VAL A 82 3.65 -13.69 2.58
N HIS A 83 3.58 -13.74 1.27
CA HIS A 83 3.93 -12.64 0.38
C HIS A 83 2.67 -12.19 -0.37
N VAL A 84 2.36 -10.90 -0.30
CA VAL A 84 1.20 -10.30 -0.95
C VAL A 84 1.67 -9.29 -1.98
N ASP A 85 1.36 -9.54 -3.25
CA ASP A 85 1.66 -8.63 -4.34
C ASP A 85 0.46 -7.70 -4.60
N PRO A 86 0.68 -6.49 -5.16
CA PRO A 86 -0.42 -5.54 -5.34
C PRO A 86 -1.47 -5.98 -6.34
N ASP A 87 -1.13 -6.92 -7.22
CA ASP A 87 -2.04 -7.43 -8.25
C ASP A 87 -2.69 -8.76 -7.89
N ASP A 88 -2.52 -9.20 -6.67
CA ASP A 88 -3.15 -10.43 -6.20
C ASP A 88 -4.64 -10.24 -5.85
#